data_b96cec2e8ca0d0e5f51fd8a37cbf6604
#
_entry.id   b96cec2e8ca0d0e5f51fd8a37cbf6604
#
_cell.length_a   1.000
_cell.length_b   1.000
_cell.length_c   1.000
_cell.angle_alpha   90.00
_cell.angle_beta   90.00
_cell.angle_gamma   90.00
#
_symmetry.space_group_name_H-M   'P 1'
#
loop_
_entity.id
_entity.type
_entity.pdbx_description
1 polymer ?
#
loop_
_entity_poly.entity_id
_entity_poly.type
_entity_poly.pdbx_seq_one_letter_code
_entity_poly.pdbx_strand_id
1 'polypeptide(L)'
;MAKAPRGSALVSITPVGERLLTGLPGLTKSKEADGIFSYQAPLAQRQFVSIAGVNMNGGNNAIVESNWKWVPNPLGDLFDAGGPLVKSFNRWERQSLINKYEADFYHGNPTKSTIALVRNGREWKISTP
;
A
#
# COMPACT_ATOMS: atom_id res chain seq x y z
N MET A 1 -7.82 -0.44 33.41
CA MET A 1 -7.78 -0.81 32.00
C MET A 1 -8.38 0.33 31.18
N ALA A 2 -7.64 0.88 30.26
CA ALA A 2 -8.16 1.95 29.39
C ALA A 2 -9.23 1.40 28.47
N LYS A 3 -10.34 2.11 28.35
CA LYS A 3 -11.39 1.74 27.39
C LYS A 3 -11.07 2.36 26.04
N ALA A 4 -11.31 1.61 24.97
CA ALA A 4 -11.18 2.14 23.62
C ALA A 4 -12.21 3.26 23.40
N PRO A 5 -11.85 4.32 22.66
CA PRO A 5 -12.82 5.34 22.28
C PRO A 5 -13.99 4.73 21.52
N ARG A 6 -15.15 5.39 21.59
CA ARG A 6 -16.36 4.93 20.89
C ARG A 6 -16.08 4.83 19.39
N GLY A 7 -16.42 3.70 18.79
CA GLY A 7 -16.17 3.44 17.37
C GLY A 7 -14.80 2.86 17.06
N SER A 8 -13.99 2.59 18.10
CA SER A 8 -12.68 1.95 17.95
C SER A 8 -12.61 0.67 18.75
N ALA A 9 -11.59 -0.14 18.53
CA ALA A 9 -11.32 -1.36 19.26
C ALA A 9 -10.00 -1.24 20.02
N LEU A 10 -9.94 -1.82 21.21
CA LEU A 10 -8.67 -1.98 21.91
C LEU A 10 -7.97 -3.21 21.34
N VAL A 11 -6.83 -3.00 20.75
CA VAL A 11 -6.06 -4.06 20.09
C VAL A 11 -4.75 -4.23 20.85
N SER A 12 -4.43 -5.46 21.23
CA SER A 12 -3.13 -5.80 21.77
C SER A 12 -2.37 -6.66 20.76
N ILE A 13 -1.05 -6.47 20.71
CA ILE A 13 -0.20 -7.18 19.76
C ILE A 13 0.35 -8.43 20.45
N THR A 14 0.19 -9.58 19.80
CA THR A 14 0.79 -10.82 20.27
C THR A 14 2.30 -10.84 20.02
N PRO A 15 3.08 -11.67 20.73
CA PRO A 15 4.51 -11.78 20.43
C PRO A 15 4.81 -12.18 18.99
N VAL A 16 3.95 -13.00 18.37
CA VAL A 16 4.08 -13.35 16.95
C VAL A 16 3.83 -12.13 16.07
N GLY A 17 2.80 -11.37 16.37
CA GLY A 17 2.47 -10.15 15.65
C GLY A 17 3.58 -9.09 15.77
N GLU A 18 4.15 -8.94 16.95
CA GLU A 18 5.26 -8.01 17.16
C GLU A 18 6.47 -8.39 16.32
N ARG A 19 6.81 -9.67 16.25
CA ARG A 19 7.91 -10.15 15.41
C ARG A 19 7.63 -9.90 13.93
N LEU A 20 6.41 -10.10 13.49
CA LEU A 20 6.02 -9.81 12.11
C LEU A 20 6.18 -8.33 11.79
N LEU A 21 5.69 -7.45 12.67
CA LEU A 21 5.76 -6.01 12.47
C LEU A 21 7.20 -5.50 12.48
N THR A 22 8.02 -5.94 13.43
CA THR A 22 9.41 -5.47 13.53
C THR A 22 10.27 -5.88 12.34
N GLY A 23 9.87 -6.91 11.61
CA GLY A 23 10.55 -7.33 10.38
C GLY A 23 10.14 -6.57 9.14
N LEU A 24 9.15 -5.68 9.22
CA LEU A 24 8.65 -4.97 8.03
C LEU A 24 9.49 -3.72 7.74
N PRO A 25 9.95 -3.54 6.49
CA PRO A 25 10.58 -2.30 6.08
C PRO A 25 9.59 -1.13 6.18
N GLY A 26 10.08 0.02 6.65
CA GLY A 26 9.25 1.22 6.74
C GLY A 26 8.31 1.29 7.92
N LEU A 27 8.40 0.33 8.84
CA LEU A 27 7.60 0.37 10.07
C LEU A 27 8.05 1.55 10.94
N THR A 28 7.09 2.33 11.42
CA THR A 28 7.32 3.35 12.43
C THR A 28 6.48 3.05 13.66
N LYS A 29 7.09 3.27 14.83
CA LYS A 29 6.44 3.10 16.13
C LYS A 29 6.52 4.42 16.87
N SER A 30 5.40 4.92 17.31
CA SER A 30 5.36 6.17 18.10
C SER A 30 4.54 5.96 19.35
N LYS A 31 4.97 6.64 20.43
CA LYS A 31 4.27 6.63 21.70
C LYS A 31 3.32 7.81 21.74
N GLU A 32 2.05 7.52 21.91
CA GLU A 32 1.03 8.55 22.04
C GLU A 32 1.03 9.16 23.45
N ALA A 33 0.33 10.29 23.60
CA ALA A 33 0.29 11.03 24.86
C ALA A 33 -0.29 10.23 26.03
N ASP A 34 -1.13 9.24 25.74
CA ASP A 34 -1.75 8.36 26.74
C ASP A 34 -0.89 7.13 27.09
N GLY A 35 0.31 7.04 26.55
CA GLY A 35 1.23 5.93 26.78
C GLY A 35 0.99 4.73 25.86
N ILE A 36 0.02 4.80 24.98
CA ILE A 36 -0.26 3.75 24.00
C ILE A 36 0.69 3.93 22.82
N PHE A 37 1.21 2.82 22.29
CA PHE A 37 2.03 2.85 21.09
C PHE A 37 1.15 2.74 19.86
N SER A 38 1.44 3.57 18.86
CA SER A 38 0.86 3.42 17.54
C SER A 38 1.90 2.93 16.54
N TYR A 39 1.48 2.11 15.61
CA TYR A 39 2.32 1.54 14.58
C TYR A 39 1.81 1.96 13.21
N GLN A 40 2.71 2.41 12.37
CA GLN A 40 2.42 2.67 10.97
C GLN A 40 3.33 1.80 10.13
N ALA A 41 2.74 1.00 9.28
CA ALA A 41 3.47 0.11 8.40
C ALA A 41 2.91 0.18 6.99
N PRO A 42 3.78 0.17 5.98
CA PRO A 42 3.28 0.04 4.62
C PRO A 42 2.69 -1.36 4.43
N LEU A 43 1.61 -1.45 3.68
CA LEU A 43 0.96 -2.72 3.36
C LEU A 43 1.49 -3.29 2.05
N ALA A 44 1.99 -2.44 1.16
CA ALA A 44 2.41 -2.83 -0.17
C ALA A 44 3.39 -1.82 -0.73
N GLN A 45 4.15 -2.26 -1.73
CA GLN A 45 5.03 -1.42 -2.52
C GLN A 45 4.55 -1.37 -3.96
N ARG A 46 4.77 -0.25 -4.62
CA ARG A 46 4.50 -0.12 -6.04
C ARG A 46 5.61 -0.81 -6.82
N GLN A 47 5.22 -1.64 -7.75
CA GLN A 47 6.15 -2.29 -8.67
C GLN A 47 5.86 -1.85 -10.10
N PHE A 48 6.88 -1.39 -10.78
CA PHE A 48 6.81 -1.11 -12.20
C PHE A 48 6.57 -2.42 -12.97
N VAL A 49 5.65 -2.38 -13.93
CA VAL A 49 5.34 -3.54 -14.76
C VAL A 49 5.87 -3.33 -16.16
N SER A 50 5.43 -2.28 -16.84
CA SER A 50 5.82 -2.02 -18.24
C SER A 50 5.50 -0.58 -18.62
N ILE A 51 6.13 -0.14 -19.68
CA ILE A 51 5.75 1.09 -20.37
C ILE A 51 4.65 0.74 -21.36
N ALA A 52 3.49 1.38 -21.24
CA ALA A 52 2.38 1.17 -22.15
C ALA A 52 2.47 2.02 -23.39
N GLY A 53 3.08 3.20 -23.30
CA GLY A 53 3.24 4.06 -24.45
C GLY A 53 4.09 5.28 -24.13
N VAL A 54 4.68 5.86 -25.16
CA VAL A 54 5.43 7.11 -25.07
C VAL A 54 4.93 8.02 -26.19
N ASN A 55 4.44 9.19 -25.80
CA ASN A 55 4.01 10.22 -26.75
C ASN A 55 4.96 11.40 -26.67
N MET A 56 5.71 11.63 -27.74
CA MET A 56 6.56 12.80 -27.87
C MET A 56 5.71 14.01 -28.26
N ASN A 57 5.85 15.08 -27.51
CA ASN A 57 5.14 16.32 -27.73
C ASN A 57 6.16 17.40 -28.08
N GLY A 58 6.63 17.38 -29.31
CA GLY A 58 7.80 18.15 -29.73
C GLY A 58 9.10 17.46 -29.30
N GLY A 59 10.24 18.12 -29.48
CA GLY A 59 11.54 17.52 -29.19
C GLY A 59 11.92 17.47 -27.72
N ASN A 60 11.25 18.24 -26.87
CA ASN A 60 11.65 18.42 -25.47
C ASN A 60 10.60 18.00 -24.44
N ASN A 61 9.47 17.50 -24.89
CA ASN A 61 8.41 17.05 -24.00
C ASN A 61 7.95 15.64 -24.38
N ALA A 62 7.67 14.84 -23.38
CA ALA A 62 7.13 13.51 -23.59
C ALA A 62 6.11 13.18 -22.50
N ILE A 63 5.11 12.41 -22.87
CA ILE A 63 4.16 11.83 -21.92
C ILE A 63 4.36 10.33 -21.97
N VAL A 64 4.68 9.73 -20.83
CA VAL A 64 4.92 8.30 -20.70
C VAL A 64 3.77 7.69 -19.93
N GLU A 65 3.12 6.71 -20.55
CA GLU A 65 2.15 5.87 -19.85
C GLU A 65 2.84 4.61 -19.37
N SER A 66 2.73 4.34 -18.09
CA SER A 66 3.32 3.15 -17.48
C SER A 66 2.27 2.35 -16.74
N ASN A 67 2.50 1.05 -16.67
CA ASN A 67 1.71 0.15 -15.84
C ASN A 67 2.51 -0.18 -14.59
N TRP A 68 1.85 -0.16 -13.45
CA TRP A 68 2.42 -0.54 -12.17
C TRP A 68 1.38 -1.35 -11.39
N LYS A 69 1.83 -2.05 -10.39
CA LYS A 69 0.93 -2.81 -9.51
C LYS A 69 1.41 -2.70 -8.07
N TRP A 70 0.49 -2.96 -7.16
CA TRP A 70 0.82 -3.11 -5.76
C TRP A 70 1.32 -4.52 -5.50
N VAL A 71 2.42 -4.64 -4.77
CA VAL A 71 2.92 -5.93 -4.28
C VAL A 71 2.81 -5.88 -2.75
N PRO A 72 1.87 -6.62 -2.16
CA PRO A 72 1.69 -6.60 -0.72
C PRO A 72 2.83 -7.32 -0.01
N ASN A 73 3.14 -6.84 1.18
CA ASN A 73 3.99 -7.56 2.12
C ASN A 73 3.12 -8.55 2.93
N PRO A 74 3.72 -9.33 3.86
CA PRO A 74 2.94 -10.30 4.65
C PRO A 74 1.79 -9.67 5.44
N LEU A 75 1.94 -8.43 5.90
CA LEU A 75 0.86 -7.71 6.56
C LEU A 75 -0.22 -7.30 5.55
N GLY A 76 0.19 -6.82 4.37
CA GLY A 76 -0.72 -6.40 3.31
C GLY A 76 -1.58 -7.54 2.78
N ASP A 77 -1.07 -8.77 2.78
CA ASP A 77 -1.84 -9.94 2.35
C ASP A 77 -3.12 -10.13 3.16
N LEU A 78 -3.11 -9.75 4.43
CA LEU A 78 -4.29 -9.85 5.30
C LEU A 78 -5.35 -8.81 4.93
N PHE A 79 -4.97 -7.73 4.29
CA PHE A 79 -5.88 -6.65 3.90
C PHE A 79 -6.24 -6.68 2.42
N ASP A 80 -5.78 -7.69 1.70
CA ASP A 80 -6.00 -7.80 0.27
C ASP A 80 -7.19 -8.71 -0.02
N ALA A 81 -8.34 -8.09 -0.27
CA ALA A 81 -9.57 -8.80 -0.55
C ALA A 81 -9.51 -9.64 -1.84
N GLY A 82 -8.63 -9.26 -2.77
CA GLY A 82 -8.41 -10.01 -4.01
C GLY A 82 -7.29 -11.03 -3.94
N GLY A 83 -6.57 -11.10 -2.82
CA GLY A 83 -5.43 -11.98 -2.65
C GLY A 83 -5.79 -13.41 -2.28
N PRO A 84 -4.87 -14.36 -2.54
CA PRO A 84 -5.16 -15.78 -2.27
C PRO A 84 -5.38 -16.07 -0.79
N LEU A 85 -4.71 -15.36 0.11
CA LEU A 85 -4.87 -15.60 1.54
C LEU A 85 -6.29 -15.29 2.01
N VAL A 86 -6.80 -14.10 1.70
CA VAL A 86 -8.14 -13.69 2.10
C VAL A 86 -9.21 -14.51 1.38
N LYS A 87 -8.97 -14.85 0.12
CA LYS A 87 -9.88 -15.73 -0.63
C LYS A 87 -9.96 -17.13 -0.07
N SER A 88 -8.92 -17.59 0.64
CA SER A 88 -8.92 -18.91 1.28
C SER A 88 -9.78 -18.97 2.53
N PHE A 89 -10.13 -17.84 3.10
CA PHE A 89 -10.99 -17.78 4.28
C PHE A 89 -12.44 -18.08 3.91
N ASN A 90 -13.22 -18.53 4.90
CA ASN A 90 -14.63 -18.73 4.69
C ASN A 90 -15.34 -17.38 4.48
N ARG A 91 -16.59 -17.44 4.00
CA ARG A 91 -17.35 -16.23 3.66
C ARG A 91 -17.50 -15.27 4.82
N TRP A 92 -17.70 -15.79 6.04
CA TRP A 92 -17.89 -14.99 7.25
C TRP A 92 -16.60 -14.27 7.63
N GLU A 93 -15.48 -14.98 7.66
CA GLU A 93 -14.18 -14.42 8.00
C GLU A 93 -13.76 -13.36 6.99
N ARG A 94 -13.92 -13.67 5.71
CA ARG A 94 -13.61 -12.73 4.64
C ARG A 94 -14.44 -11.46 4.74
N GLN A 95 -15.74 -11.59 4.96
CA GLN A 95 -16.63 -10.45 5.06
C GLN A 95 -16.32 -9.61 6.31
N SER A 96 -15.95 -10.25 7.41
CA SER A 96 -15.52 -9.57 8.63
C SER A 96 -14.25 -8.77 8.41
N LEU A 97 -13.27 -9.32 7.69
CA LEU A 97 -12.04 -8.61 7.37
C LEU A 97 -12.32 -7.37 6.53
N ILE A 98 -13.18 -7.47 5.54
CA ILE A 98 -13.53 -6.35 4.68
C ILE A 98 -14.30 -5.27 5.43
N ASN A 99 -15.35 -5.66 6.16
CA ASN A 99 -16.27 -4.71 6.77
C ASN A 99 -15.74 -4.12 8.08
N LYS A 100 -15.03 -4.92 8.87
CA LYS A 100 -14.61 -4.53 10.21
C LYS A 100 -13.21 -3.94 10.24
N TYR A 101 -12.32 -4.45 9.39
CA TYR A 101 -10.90 -4.06 9.38
C TYR A 101 -10.49 -3.38 8.08
N GLU A 102 -11.43 -3.07 7.22
CA GLU A 102 -11.17 -2.38 5.95
C GLU A 102 -10.19 -3.11 5.04
N ALA A 103 -10.28 -4.44 5.02
CA ALA A 103 -9.43 -5.28 4.19
C ALA A 103 -9.93 -5.31 2.74
N ASP A 104 -10.06 -4.14 2.13
CA ASP A 104 -10.58 -3.95 0.79
C ASP A 104 -9.53 -3.59 -0.24
N PHE A 105 -8.28 -3.64 0.14
CA PHE A 105 -7.16 -3.43 -0.77
C PHE A 105 -7.12 -4.56 -1.82
N TYR A 106 -6.88 -4.19 -3.07
CA TYR A 106 -6.78 -5.14 -4.17
C TYR A 106 -5.44 -4.98 -4.87
N HIS A 107 -4.70 -6.07 -4.99
CA HIS A 107 -3.47 -6.10 -5.76
C HIS A 107 -3.64 -6.99 -7.01
N GLY A 108 -2.64 -7.05 -7.84
CA GLY A 108 -2.60 -7.96 -8.99
C GLY A 108 -3.11 -7.35 -10.28
N ASN A 109 -4.02 -6.40 -10.21
CA ASN A 109 -4.47 -5.69 -11.40
C ASN A 109 -3.56 -4.49 -11.64
N PRO A 110 -2.89 -4.42 -12.82
CA PRO A 110 -2.07 -3.27 -13.13
C PRO A 110 -2.88 -1.98 -13.18
N THR A 111 -2.29 -0.92 -12.69
CA THR A 111 -2.85 0.43 -12.75
C THR A 111 -2.03 1.25 -13.73
N LYS A 112 -2.70 2.01 -14.58
CA LYS A 112 -2.04 2.90 -15.53
C LYS A 112 -1.73 4.23 -14.87
N SER A 113 -0.52 4.73 -15.09
CA SER A 113 -0.08 6.03 -14.59
C SER A 113 0.56 6.81 -15.73
N THR A 114 0.32 8.11 -15.75
CA THR A 114 0.85 9.00 -16.77
C THR A 114 1.88 9.93 -16.13
N ILE A 115 3.06 10.01 -16.72
CA ILE A 115 4.14 10.85 -16.24
C ILE A 115 4.56 11.79 -17.37
N ALA A 116 4.58 13.08 -17.08
CA ALA A 116 5.09 14.07 -18.01
C ALA A 116 6.60 14.26 -17.79
N LEU A 117 7.34 14.21 -18.86
CA LEU A 117 8.78 14.40 -18.84
C LEU A 117 9.17 15.62 -19.68
N VAL A 118 10.19 16.30 -19.26
CA VAL A 118 10.78 17.42 -20.00
C VAL A 118 12.27 17.13 -20.23
N ARG A 119 12.70 17.40 -21.42
CA ARG A 119 14.11 17.25 -21.80
C ARG A 119 14.86 18.56 -21.57
N ASN A 120 15.97 18.45 -20.86
CA ASN A 120 16.88 19.57 -20.63
C ASN A 120 18.29 19.12 -21.08
N GLY A 121 18.67 19.53 -22.29
CA GLY A 121 19.90 19.05 -22.90
C GLY A 121 19.78 17.56 -23.31
N ARG A 122 20.58 16.72 -22.68
CA ARG A 122 20.56 15.26 -22.91
C ARG A 122 19.78 14.50 -21.84
N GLU A 123 19.28 15.20 -20.81
CA GLU A 123 18.60 14.58 -19.68
C GLU A 123 17.10 14.79 -19.76
N TRP A 124 16.38 13.73 -19.43
CA TRP A 124 14.94 13.77 -19.22
C TRP A 124 14.64 13.84 -17.73
N LYS A 125 13.78 14.76 -17.35
CA LYS A 125 13.35 14.92 -15.95
C LYS A 125 11.84 14.91 -15.87
N ILE A 126 11.33 14.50 -14.70
CA ILE A 126 9.90 14.58 -14.45
C ILE A 126 9.50 16.03 -14.41
N SER A 127 8.51 16.37 -15.23
CA SER A 127 7.92 17.71 -15.23
C SER A 127 6.98 17.82 -14.03
N THR A 128 7.37 18.65 -13.06
CA THR A 128 6.48 18.98 -11.94
C THR A 128 5.69 20.22 -12.30
N PRO A 129 4.37 20.23 -12.01
CA PRO A 129 3.52 21.40 -12.23
C PRO A 129 3.93 22.56 -11.34
#